data_1899a5f20e52cf177bfd11c2e9cb82f6
#
_entry.id   1899a5f20e52cf177bfd11c2e9cb82f6
#
_cell.length_a   1.000
_cell.length_b   1.000
_cell.length_c   1.000
_cell.angle_alpha   90.00
_cell.angle_beta   90.00
_cell.angle_gamma   90.00
#
_symmetry.space_group_name_H-M   'P 1'
#
loop_
_entity.id
_entity.type
_entity.pdbx_description
1 polymer ?
#
loop_
_entity_poly.entity_id
_entity_poly.type
_entity_poly.pdbx_seq_one_letter_code
_entity_poly.pdbx_strand_id
1 'polypeptide(L)'
;MISAKDYHIEMLSVGAADAFILYVIDKQNNEHLILIDAGNYKDGDKIINHIRKYYNNPVIDLAIVTHCDDDHYGGFVRMLEKLSNGDRDAITIRQFWVNDPGKNHIDVNDVKYVNSRPVVNNRAREIYNCRDLNLLELIDSLRIPRTEKFAESINN
;
A
#
# COMPACT_ATOMS: atom_id res chain seq x y z
N MET A 1 5.99 21.66 -2.59
CA MET A 1 7.13 20.80 -2.22
C MET A 1 7.29 20.87 -0.72
N ILE A 2 7.13 19.76 0.01
CA ILE A 2 7.35 19.71 1.47
C ILE A 2 8.85 19.77 1.68
N SER A 3 9.33 20.77 2.42
CA SER A 3 10.74 20.85 2.79
C SER A 3 10.92 20.21 4.17
N ALA A 4 11.55 19.05 4.22
CA ALA A 4 11.81 18.35 5.46
C ALA A 4 12.79 19.14 6.35
N LYS A 5 12.50 19.14 7.66
CA LYS A 5 13.40 19.59 8.72
C LYS A 5 14.20 18.40 9.26
N ASP A 6 13.52 17.28 9.41
CA ASP A 6 14.09 16.03 9.89
C ASP A 6 13.33 14.84 9.31
N TYR A 7 13.98 13.69 9.21
CA TYR A 7 13.34 12.46 8.76
C TYR A 7 14.09 11.23 9.28
N HIS A 8 13.38 10.12 9.40
CA HIS A 8 14.00 8.80 9.57
C HIS A 8 13.24 7.73 8.79
N ILE A 9 13.91 6.63 8.52
CA ILE A 9 13.36 5.44 7.86
C ILE A 9 13.48 4.28 8.81
N GLU A 10 12.38 3.55 9.00
CA GLU A 10 12.34 2.29 9.73
C GLU A 10 12.06 1.15 8.77
N MET A 11 12.87 0.10 8.85
CA MET A 11 12.58 -1.19 8.24
C MET A 11 11.86 -2.04 9.28
N LEU A 12 10.63 -2.45 8.99
CA LEU A 12 9.81 -3.22 9.93
C LEU A 12 10.12 -4.71 9.83
N SER A 13 10.10 -5.40 10.97
CA SER A 13 10.35 -6.84 11.03
C SER A 13 9.09 -7.63 10.65
N VAL A 14 8.89 -7.85 9.36
CA VAL A 14 7.75 -8.58 8.78
C VAL A 14 8.14 -9.93 8.16
N GLY A 15 9.35 -10.42 8.45
CA GLY A 15 9.83 -11.72 7.98
C GLY A 15 10.26 -11.68 6.51
N ALA A 16 9.82 -12.66 5.72
CA ALA A 16 10.07 -12.70 4.27
C ALA A 16 9.05 -11.84 3.52
N ALA A 17 9.07 -10.55 3.77
CA ALA A 17 8.14 -9.55 3.23
C ALA A 17 8.77 -8.16 3.39
N ASP A 18 8.20 -7.14 2.78
CA ASP A 18 8.69 -5.78 2.85
C ASP A 18 7.69 -4.83 3.52
N ALA A 19 8.19 -3.99 4.42
CA ALA A 19 7.45 -2.88 5.00
C ALA A 19 8.42 -1.83 5.57
N PHE A 20 8.25 -0.57 5.16
CA PHE A 20 9.08 0.54 5.58
C PHE A 20 8.22 1.71 6.02
N ILE A 21 8.62 2.38 7.09
CA ILE A 21 8.06 3.66 7.48
C ILE A 21 9.08 4.75 7.14
N LEU A 22 8.66 5.74 6.37
CA LEU A 22 9.35 7.01 6.25
C LEU A 22 8.57 8.04 7.07
N TYR A 23 9.19 8.49 8.16
CA TYR A 23 8.65 9.53 9.01
C TYR A 23 9.37 10.84 8.72
N VAL A 24 8.60 11.90 8.52
CA VAL A 24 9.12 13.21 8.12
C VAL A 24 8.55 14.28 9.05
N ILE A 25 9.39 15.15 9.53
CA ILE A 25 9.01 16.40 10.20
C ILE A 25 9.25 17.54 9.22
N ASP A 26 8.23 18.29 8.89
CA ASP A 26 8.36 19.45 8.00
C ASP A 26 8.91 20.69 8.75
N LYS A 27 9.18 21.77 8.02
CA LYS A 27 9.69 23.02 8.62
C LYS A 27 8.69 23.72 9.54
N GLN A 28 7.42 23.36 9.47
CA GLN A 28 6.35 23.84 10.34
C GLN A 28 6.18 22.94 11.58
N ASN A 29 7.04 21.92 11.75
CA ASN A 29 6.96 20.87 12.76
C ASN A 29 5.72 19.96 12.65
N ASN A 30 5.11 19.83 11.48
CA ASN A 30 4.10 18.81 11.25
C ASN A 30 4.79 17.47 11.01
N GLU A 31 4.18 16.44 11.60
CA GLU A 31 4.63 15.04 11.47
C GLU A 31 3.88 14.37 10.31
N HIS A 32 4.62 13.68 9.45
CA HIS A 32 4.07 12.94 8.31
C HIS A 32 4.58 11.51 8.35
N LEU A 33 3.65 10.55 8.25
CA LEU A 33 3.97 9.14 8.22
C LEU A 33 3.62 8.55 6.86
N ILE A 34 4.62 8.00 6.19
CA ILE A 34 4.49 7.32 4.90
C ILE A 34 4.82 5.84 5.13
N LEU A 35 3.89 4.95 4.78
CA LEU A 35 4.10 3.51 4.84
C LEU A 35 4.32 2.99 3.41
N ILE A 36 5.47 2.37 3.18
CA ILE A 36 5.87 1.79 1.90
C ILE A 36 5.86 0.28 2.07
N ASP A 37 4.96 -0.37 1.35
CA ASP A 37 4.58 -1.77 1.53
C ASP A 37 4.16 -2.10 2.98
N ALA A 38 3.49 -3.21 3.17
CA ALA A 38 2.91 -3.55 4.47
C ALA A 38 3.02 -5.04 4.83
N GLY A 39 3.89 -5.75 4.15
CA GLY A 39 4.09 -7.16 4.40
C GLY A 39 2.90 -8.02 4.01
N ASN A 40 2.89 -9.25 4.53
CA ASN A 40 1.77 -10.16 4.36
C ASN A 40 0.54 -9.70 5.15
N TYR A 41 -0.63 -10.25 4.85
CA TYR A 41 -1.89 -9.94 5.53
C TYR A 41 -1.79 -9.94 7.07
N LYS A 42 -1.14 -10.96 7.66
CA LYS A 42 -0.94 -11.07 9.12
C LYS A 42 -0.05 -9.98 9.73
N ASP A 43 0.76 -9.31 8.90
CA ASP A 43 1.69 -8.29 9.37
C ASP A 43 0.99 -6.94 9.57
N GLY A 44 -0.19 -6.75 8.97
CA GLY A 44 -1.00 -5.55 9.16
C GLY A 44 -1.29 -5.23 10.63
N ASP A 45 -1.64 -6.24 11.44
CA ASP A 45 -1.86 -6.03 12.88
C ASP A 45 -0.57 -5.63 13.63
N LYS A 46 0.59 -6.20 13.24
CA LYS A 46 1.88 -5.82 13.83
C LYS A 46 2.25 -4.38 13.51
N ILE A 47 2.04 -3.97 12.27
CA ILE A 47 2.34 -2.61 11.81
C ILE A 47 1.43 -1.59 12.48
N ILE A 48 0.12 -1.88 12.60
CA ILE A 48 -0.82 -1.05 13.37
C ILE A 48 -0.33 -0.86 14.80
N ASN A 49 0.01 -1.96 15.47
CA ASN A 49 0.49 -1.93 16.86
C ASN A 49 1.80 -1.13 16.99
N HIS A 50 2.72 -1.28 16.02
CA HIS A 50 3.96 -0.52 15.98
C HIS A 50 3.68 0.99 15.85
N ILE A 51 2.88 1.37 14.85
CA ILE A 51 2.53 2.77 14.61
C ILE A 51 1.86 3.39 15.85
N ARG A 52 0.88 2.71 16.44
CA ARG A 52 0.18 3.20 17.62
C ARG A 52 1.06 3.31 18.87
N LYS A 53 2.11 2.51 18.96
CA LYS A 53 3.03 2.50 20.10
C LYS A 53 4.08 3.61 20.00
N TYR A 54 4.59 3.89 18.82
CA TYR A 54 5.78 4.72 18.64
C TYR A 54 5.50 6.10 18.04
N TYR A 55 4.32 6.31 17.44
CA TYR A 55 3.96 7.58 16.82
C TYR A 55 2.78 8.24 17.57
N ASN A 56 2.92 9.53 17.87
CA ASN A 56 1.89 10.27 18.62
C ASN A 56 0.58 10.40 17.85
N ASN A 57 0.67 10.54 16.53
CA ASN A 57 -0.47 10.60 15.64
C ASN A 57 -0.50 9.35 14.76
N PRO A 58 -1.30 8.31 15.08
CA PRO A 58 -1.33 7.07 14.33
C PRO A 58 -2.18 7.21 13.03
N VAL A 59 -1.76 8.11 12.15
CA VAL A 59 -2.36 8.36 10.84
C VAL A 59 -1.29 8.15 9.78
N ILE A 60 -1.58 7.33 8.78
CA ILE A 60 -0.74 7.18 7.60
C ILE A 60 -1.16 8.25 6.59
N ASP A 61 -0.29 9.23 6.33
CA ASP A 61 -0.55 10.28 5.35
C ASP A 61 -0.52 9.73 3.92
N LEU A 62 0.40 8.82 3.66
CA LEU A 62 0.54 8.18 2.36
C LEU A 62 0.92 6.70 2.52
N ALA A 63 0.12 5.82 1.96
CA ALA A 63 0.42 4.42 1.77
C ALA A 63 0.91 4.19 0.34
N ILE A 64 2.05 3.53 0.18
CA ILE A 64 2.65 3.23 -1.12
C ILE A 64 2.70 1.72 -1.29
N VAL A 65 2.09 1.21 -2.36
CA VAL A 65 2.20 -0.18 -2.79
C VAL A 65 3.15 -0.23 -3.97
N THR A 66 4.35 -0.78 -3.77
CA THR A 66 5.38 -0.80 -4.82
C THR A 66 5.02 -1.74 -5.96
N HIS A 67 4.42 -2.88 -5.63
CA HIS A 67 3.86 -3.85 -6.57
C HIS A 67 2.83 -4.77 -5.89
N CYS A 68 2.07 -5.50 -6.70
CA CYS A 68 0.93 -6.28 -6.24
C CYS A 68 1.30 -7.75 -5.94
N ASP A 69 2.36 -7.98 -5.16
CA ASP A 69 2.64 -9.30 -4.57
C ASP A 69 2.17 -9.33 -3.11
N ASP A 70 1.64 -10.46 -2.66
CA ASP A 70 0.96 -10.63 -1.35
C ASP A 70 1.80 -10.14 -0.15
N ASP A 71 3.11 -10.27 -0.24
CA ASP A 71 4.08 -9.90 0.77
C ASP A 71 4.44 -8.40 0.77
N HIS A 72 3.80 -7.61 -0.09
CA HIS A 72 3.93 -6.16 -0.16
C HIS A 72 2.64 -5.43 0.21
N TYR A 73 1.48 -5.92 -0.26
CA TYR A 73 0.21 -5.21 -0.02
C TYR A 73 -0.71 -5.90 0.99
N GLY A 74 -0.45 -7.17 1.35
CA GLY A 74 -1.36 -7.95 2.20
C GLY A 74 -1.71 -7.28 3.52
N GLY A 75 -0.74 -6.62 4.16
CA GLY A 75 -0.97 -5.87 5.39
C GLY A 75 -1.89 -4.67 5.22
N PHE A 76 -1.87 -4.00 4.06
CA PHE A 76 -2.83 -2.93 3.77
C PHE A 76 -4.27 -3.45 3.69
N VAL A 77 -4.49 -4.63 3.09
CA VAL A 77 -5.81 -5.25 3.08
C VAL A 77 -6.32 -5.41 4.51
N ARG A 78 -5.49 -5.97 5.40
CA ARG A 78 -5.85 -6.13 6.81
C ARG A 78 -6.17 -4.81 7.50
N MET A 79 -5.38 -3.76 7.25
CA MET A 79 -5.60 -2.42 7.82
C MET A 79 -6.93 -1.83 7.36
N LEU A 80 -7.24 -1.93 6.05
CA LEU A 80 -8.46 -1.40 5.46
C LEU A 80 -9.70 -2.16 5.90
N GLU A 81 -9.62 -3.49 6.07
CA GLU A 81 -10.70 -4.28 6.66
C GLU A 81 -11.03 -3.81 8.08
N LYS A 82 -10.02 -3.60 8.92
CA LYS A 82 -10.23 -3.06 10.27
C LYS A 82 -10.86 -1.68 10.25
N LEU A 83 -10.41 -0.82 9.34
CA LEU A 83 -10.99 0.52 9.18
C LEU A 83 -12.45 0.44 8.71
N SER A 84 -12.76 -0.44 7.76
CA SER A 84 -14.12 -0.68 7.26
C SER A 84 -15.06 -1.23 8.34
N ASN A 85 -14.53 -2.09 9.21
CA ASN A 85 -15.28 -2.67 10.33
C ASN A 85 -15.46 -1.70 11.50
N GLY A 86 -14.75 -0.58 11.53
CA GLY A 86 -14.76 0.36 12.64
C GLY A 86 -14.05 -0.18 13.89
N ASP A 87 -13.04 -1.02 13.71
CA ASP A 87 -12.27 -1.59 14.81
C ASP A 87 -11.60 -0.48 15.63
N ARG A 88 -11.56 -0.61 16.95
CA ARG A 88 -11.04 0.43 17.86
C ARG A 88 -9.56 0.73 17.68
N ASP A 89 -8.81 -0.22 17.16
CA ASP A 89 -7.38 -0.11 16.88
C ASP A 89 -7.08 0.23 15.41
N ALA A 90 -8.11 0.40 14.58
CA ALA A 90 -7.92 0.83 13.20
C ALA A 90 -7.18 2.18 13.14
N ILE A 91 -6.36 2.35 12.12
CA ILE A 91 -5.65 3.59 11.84
C ILE A 91 -6.12 4.17 10.51
N THR A 92 -6.15 5.49 10.44
CA THR A 92 -6.58 6.19 9.23
C THR A 92 -5.45 6.18 8.19
N ILE A 93 -5.80 5.92 6.94
CA ILE A 93 -4.92 6.10 5.79
C ILE A 93 -5.54 7.21 4.92
N ARG A 94 -4.78 8.26 4.64
CA ARG A 94 -5.29 9.45 3.93
C ARG A 94 -5.23 9.33 2.42
N GLN A 95 -4.21 8.64 1.91
CA GLN A 95 -3.99 8.50 0.48
C GLN A 95 -3.22 7.23 0.15
N PHE A 96 -3.49 6.66 -1.02
CA PHE A 96 -2.72 5.57 -1.60
C PHE A 96 -2.00 5.99 -2.88
N TRP A 97 -0.78 5.50 -3.02
CA TRP A 97 -0.11 5.33 -4.31
C TRP A 97 -0.07 3.83 -4.61
N VAL A 98 -0.83 3.43 -5.61
CA VAL A 98 -0.96 2.03 -6.01
C VAL A 98 -1.19 1.97 -7.51
N ASN A 99 -0.51 1.05 -8.18
CA ASN A 99 -0.81 0.75 -9.58
C ASN A 99 -2.13 -0.02 -9.66
N ASP A 100 -2.99 0.42 -10.56
CA ASP A 100 -4.19 -0.33 -10.94
C ASP A 100 -3.85 -1.20 -12.15
N PRO A 101 -3.71 -2.53 -11.98
CA PRO A 101 -3.35 -3.41 -13.09
C PRO A 101 -4.38 -3.36 -14.23
N GLY A 102 -5.64 -3.03 -13.92
CA GLY A 102 -6.69 -2.89 -14.94
C GLY A 102 -6.52 -1.67 -15.85
N LYS A 103 -5.71 -0.69 -15.42
CA LYS A 103 -5.41 0.52 -16.21
C LYS A 103 -4.02 0.49 -16.86
N ASN A 104 -3.19 -0.46 -16.51
CA ASN A 104 -1.98 -0.71 -17.26
C ASN A 104 -2.39 -1.10 -18.68
N HIS A 105 -1.86 -0.43 -19.70
CA HIS A 105 -2.12 -0.68 -21.12
C HIS A 105 -1.53 -2.03 -21.55
N ILE A 106 -2.01 -3.11 -20.94
CA ILE A 106 -1.70 -4.48 -21.34
C ILE A 106 -2.74 -4.83 -22.40
N ASP A 107 -2.27 -5.19 -23.60
CA ASP A 107 -3.15 -5.71 -24.62
C ASP A 107 -3.90 -6.92 -24.03
N VAL A 108 -5.22 -6.87 -24.06
CA VAL A 108 -6.09 -7.97 -23.58
C VAL A 108 -5.73 -9.31 -24.22
N ASN A 109 -5.10 -9.28 -25.41
CA ASN A 109 -4.58 -10.46 -26.08
C ASN A 109 -3.34 -11.06 -25.42
N ASP A 110 -2.63 -10.27 -24.59
CA ASP A 110 -1.47 -10.72 -23.84
C ASP A 110 -1.82 -11.28 -22.46
N VAL A 111 -3.08 -11.24 -22.08
CA VAL A 111 -3.57 -11.77 -20.81
C VAL A 111 -4.18 -13.15 -21.00
N LYS A 112 -3.68 -14.14 -20.31
CA LYS A 112 -4.29 -15.48 -20.20
C LYS A 112 -4.82 -15.67 -18.79
N TYR A 113 -5.85 -16.50 -18.68
CA TYR A 113 -6.40 -16.91 -17.39
C TYR A 113 -5.92 -18.31 -17.04
N VAL A 114 -5.24 -18.46 -15.93
CA VAL A 114 -4.82 -19.74 -15.36
C VAL A 114 -5.48 -19.87 -13.99
N ASN A 115 -6.29 -20.89 -13.81
CA ASN A 115 -7.05 -21.12 -12.56
C ASN A 115 -7.84 -19.87 -12.11
N SER A 116 -8.53 -19.23 -13.07
CA SER A 116 -9.31 -17.99 -12.86
C SER A 116 -8.48 -16.76 -12.49
N ARG A 117 -7.17 -16.82 -12.67
CA ARG A 117 -6.26 -15.69 -12.46
C ARG A 117 -5.71 -15.22 -13.80
N PRO A 118 -5.70 -13.91 -14.08
CA PRO A 118 -5.05 -13.39 -15.27
C PRO A 118 -3.54 -13.49 -15.15
N VAL A 119 -2.88 -13.93 -16.20
CA VAL A 119 -1.42 -14.01 -16.33
C VAL A 119 -0.98 -13.40 -17.64
N VAL A 120 0.17 -12.72 -17.65
CA VAL A 120 0.74 -12.17 -18.90
C VAL A 120 1.29 -13.29 -19.77
N ASN A 121 1.02 -13.20 -21.06
CA ASN A 121 1.55 -14.11 -22.07
C ASN A 121 3.09 -14.17 -21.98
N ASN A 122 3.64 -15.36 -22.10
CA ASN A 122 5.07 -15.66 -22.22
C ASN A 122 5.93 -15.50 -20.97
N ARG A 123 5.44 -15.01 -19.83
CA ARG A 123 6.24 -14.87 -18.61
C ARG A 123 5.60 -15.47 -17.38
N ALA A 124 4.46 -16.16 -17.51
CA ALA A 124 3.72 -16.81 -16.39
C ALA A 124 3.59 -15.90 -15.14
N ARG A 125 3.55 -14.58 -15.36
CA ARG A 125 3.45 -13.62 -14.27
C ARG A 125 1.97 -13.34 -14.03
N GLU A 126 1.53 -13.64 -12.84
CA GLU A 126 0.22 -13.20 -12.40
C GLU A 126 0.19 -11.67 -12.37
N ILE A 127 -0.71 -11.05 -13.12
CA ILE A 127 -0.95 -9.61 -13.08
C ILE A 127 -1.99 -9.29 -12.02
N TYR A 128 -2.88 -10.24 -11.77
CA TYR A 128 -3.93 -10.14 -10.77
C TYR A 128 -3.93 -11.35 -9.88
N ASN A 129 -4.03 -11.11 -8.60
CA ASN A 129 -4.56 -12.10 -7.70
C ASN A 129 -5.93 -11.59 -7.17
N CYS A 130 -6.79 -12.50 -6.71
CA CYS A 130 -8.11 -12.11 -6.19
C CYS A 130 -8.05 -11.14 -5.00
N ARG A 131 -6.91 -11.03 -4.35
CA ARG A 131 -6.67 -10.10 -3.24
C ARG A 131 -6.35 -8.70 -3.71
N ASP A 132 -5.74 -8.53 -4.88
CA ASP A 132 -5.46 -7.22 -5.47
C ASP A 132 -6.74 -6.45 -5.76
N LEU A 133 -7.76 -7.15 -6.26
CA LEU A 133 -9.10 -6.60 -6.41
C LEU A 133 -9.67 -6.17 -5.05
N ASN A 134 -9.47 -6.98 -4.01
CA ASN A 134 -9.95 -6.65 -2.68
C ASN A 134 -9.27 -5.38 -2.12
N LEU A 135 -7.97 -5.18 -2.35
CA LEU A 135 -7.30 -3.94 -1.96
C LEU A 135 -7.93 -2.71 -2.61
N LEU A 136 -8.09 -2.72 -3.94
CA LEU A 136 -8.66 -1.59 -4.67
C LEU A 136 -10.14 -1.36 -4.31
N GLU A 137 -10.92 -2.43 -4.17
CA GLU A 137 -12.32 -2.36 -3.74
C GLU A 137 -12.44 -1.75 -2.34
N LEU A 138 -11.58 -2.12 -1.40
CA LEU A 138 -11.56 -1.55 -0.05
C LEU A 138 -11.17 -0.07 -0.07
N ILE A 139 -10.14 0.32 -0.81
CA ILE A 139 -9.73 1.72 -0.98
C ILE A 139 -10.89 2.55 -1.51
N ASP A 140 -11.55 2.07 -2.58
CA ASP A 140 -12.63 2.78 -3.24
C ASP A 140 -13.90 2.82 -2.36
N SER A 141 -14.24 1.75 -1.65
CA SER A 141 -15.39 1.69 -0.74
C SER A 141 -15.24 2.65 0.45
N LEU A 142 -14.02 2.80 0.95
CA LEU A 142 -13.66 3.73 2.01
C LEU A 142 -13.45 5.17 1.50
N ARG A 143 -13.56 5.38 0.19
CA ARG A 143 -13.35 6.68 -0.48
C ARG A 143 -12.00 7.31 -0.18
N ILE A 144 -10.97 6.47 -0.01
CA ILE A 144 -9.60 6.95 0.19
C ILE A 144 -9.05 7.36 -1.17
N PRO A 145 -8.52 8.59 -1.32
CA PRO A 145 -7.90 9.02 -2.56
C PRO A 145 -6.74 8.08 -2.98
N ARG A 146 -6.70 7.70 -4.25
CA ARG A 146 -5.58 6.95 -4.81
C ARG A 146 -5.04 7.59 -6.08
N THR A 147 -3.77 7.44 -6.33
CA THR A 147 -3.10 7.91 -7.54
C THR A 147 -2.20 6.82 -8.12
N GLU A 148 -2.12 6.78 -9.43
CA GLU A 148 -1.37 5.82 -10.24
C GLU A 148 -0.14 6.46 -10.92
N LYS A 149 0.25 7.65 -10.50
CA LYS A 149 1.27 8.47 -11.17
C LYS A 149 2.71 7.94 -11.12
N PHE A 150 2.94 6.74 -10.60
CA PHE A 150 4.30 6.16 -10.61
C PHE A 150 4.85 5.90 -12.01
N ALA A 151 3.99 5.53 -12.97
CA ALA A 151 4.43 5.19 -14.32
C ALA A 151 4.71 6.40 -15.22
N GLU A 152 4.06 7.54 -14.95
CA GLU A 152 4.18 8.73 -15.80
C GLU A 152 5.44 9.58 -15.50
N SER A 153 5.98 9.50 -14.28
CA SER A 153 7.12 10.34 -13.86
C SER A 153 8.49 9.80 -14.28
N ILE A 154 8.57 8.57 -14.77
CA ILE A 154 9.83 7.94 -15.18
C ILE A 154 10.14 8.18 -16.67
N ASN A 155 9.17 8.63 -17.46
CA ASN A 155 9.29 8.82 -18.90
C ASN A 155 9.41 10.28 -19.35
N ASN A 156 9.71 11.21 -18.45
CA ASN A 156 9.97 12.62 -18.78
C ASN A 156 11.37 13.07 -18.34
#